data_869a1a018bd2ca4c9e132a4ac23dd311
#
_entry.id   869a1a018bd2ca4c9e132a4ac23dd311
#
_cell.length_a   1.000
_cell.length_b   1.000
_cell.length_c   1.000
_cell.angle_alpha   90.00
_cell.angle_beta   90.00
_cell.angle_gamma   90.00
#
_symmetry.space_group_name_H-M   'P 1'
#
loop_
_entity.id
_entity.type
_entity.pdbx_description
1 polymer ?
#
loop_
_entity_poly.entity_id
_entity_poly.type
_entity_poly.pdbx_seq_one_letter_code
_entity_poly.pdbx_strand_id
1 'polypeptide(L)'
;MINATQLFKIALPIILQNFLSSFVNMLDTIMVGQLGSVDIAAVGLGNQVFFVMNLMVFGAVSGGSIFISQFWGKKDFEGIHRTSGIMLCVSVAITLFFTIVASVIPEYCLRLYSKDPDVIKKGADYLRAVAPSYLFFGLSFAFANAERSTEHVTLPAIATICSVIVNAVLNYILIFGIKVTGADGNSIVIIKAYGVTGAAIATVFSRIVEALIVFVFAYVRKYEVAVAPSKFFIKQPGFLSKYVKICIPVLINESLWGIGISMQSSIFAHSGTDVIAAFNINSTVSNLLWPICLGCGSATAILVGKTIGQGKYKEAEKLAKNLCALITLIALVLGLLLIPLTKVLPFIFKVESEVIAMASVFLIMKAAVYSLDSFNMCSVVGVFRSGGDTIFALLMDVGLMWVVALPLSWLAVLVWHFPYWAVYACILIEPLCKAVLGFIRLMSGKWLHDVTEG
;
A
#
# COMPACT_ATOMS: atom_id res chain seq x y z
N MET A 1 16.89 16.82 -20.13
CA MET A 1 16.63 15.38 -20.02
C MET A 1 16.58 15.05 -18.53
N ILE A 2 15.41 14.69 -17.99
CA ILE A 2 15.35 14.15 -16.62
C ILE A 2 15.97 12.76 -16.73
N ASN A 3 17.12 12.58 -16.10
CA ASN A 3 17.90 11.38 -16.17
C ASN A 3 17.24 10.26 -15.35
N ALA A 4 17.36 9.01 -15.78
CA ALA A 4 17.07 7.83 -14.96
C ALA A 4 17.58 7.99 -13.52
N THR A 5 18.69 8.68 -13.33
CA THR A 5 19.27 9.04 -12.03
C THR A 5 18.30 9.82 -11.12
N GLN A 6 17.49 10.73 -11.64
CA GLN A 6 16.51 11.49 -10.81
C GLN A 6 15.33 10.61 -10.40
N LEU A 7 14.86 9.73 -11.30
CA LEU A 7 13.85 8.73 -10.95
C LEU A 7 14.36 7.84 -9.81
N PHE A 8 15.54 7.26 -9.96
CA PHE A 8 16.10 6.36 -8.95
C PHE A 8 16.40 7.05 -7.61
N LYS A 9 16.80 8.32 -7.63
CA LYS A 9 17.04 9.09 -6.41
C LYS A 9 15.76 9.25 -5.57
N ILE A 10 14.61 9.34 -6.20
CA ILE A 10 13.30 9.44 -5.52
C ILE A 10 12.72 8.05 -5.29
N ALA A 11 12.76 7.17 -6.29
CA ALA A 11 12.14 5.85 -6.21
C ALA A 11 12.82 4.93 -5.20
N LEU A 12 14.16 4.92 -5.14
CA LEU A 12 14.90 3.97 -4.31
C LEU A 12 14.59 4.07 -2.81
N PRO A 13 14.56 5.26 -2.18
CA PRO A 13 14.13 5.38 -0.78
C PRO A 13 12.69 4.90 -0.56
N ILE A 14 11.77 5.17 -1.50
CA ILE A 14 10.36 4.75 -1.41
C ILE A 14 10.24 3.23 -1.57
N ILE A 15 10.97 2.64 -2.52
CA ILE A 15 11.03 1.19 -2.72
C ILE A 15 11.56 0.51 -1.46
N LEU A 16 12.68 1.00 -0.93
CA LEU A 16 13.29 0.44 0.28
C LEU A 16 12.34 0.53 1.48
N GLN A 17 11.67 1.66 1.65
CA GLN A 17 10.67 1.86 2.70
C GLN A 17 9.51 0.85 2.59
N ASN A 18 8.93 0.69 1.40
CA ASN A 18 7.84 -0.25 1.18
C ASN A 18 8.28 -1.70 1.38
N PHE A 19 9.51 -2.04 0.95
CA PHE A 19 10.08 -3.37 1.13
C PHE A 19 10.29 -3.70 2.61
N LEU A 20 10.85 -2.77 3.37
CA LEU A 20 11.06 -2.93 4.81
C LEU A 20 9.74 -3.04 5.57
N SER A 21 8.74 -2.24 5.20
CA SER A 21 7.40 -2.35 5.81
C SER A 21 6.77 -3.73 5.58
N SER A 22 6.91 -4.28 4.37
CA SER A 22 6.44 -5.64 4.06
C SER A 22 7.20 -6.71 4.84
N PHE A 23 8.51 -6.55 4.99
CA PHE A 23 9.36 -7.46 5.76
C PHE A 23 8.98 -7.49 7.24
N VAL A 24 8.64 -6.34 7.83
CA VAL A 24 8.20 -6.27 9.23
C VAL A 24 6.88 -6.97 9.44
N ASN A 25 5.91 -6.73 8.57
CA ASN A 25 4.62 -7.44 8.65
C ASN A 25 4.82 -8.97 8.61
N MET A 26 5.80 -9.43 7.83
CA MET A 26 6.18 -10.85 7.80
C MET A 26 6.83 -11.30 9.11
N LEU A 27 7.75 -10.51 9.68
CA LEU A 27 8.36 -10.80 10.98
C LEU A 27 7.33 -10.87 12.10
N ASP A 28 6.42 -9.91 12.16
CA ASP A 28 5.33 -9.90 13.14
C ASP A 28 4.50 -11.18 13.05
N THR A 29 4.15 -11.59 11.84
CA THR A 29 3.39 -12.83 11.60
C THR A 29 4.17 -14.07 12.05
N ILE A 30 5.48 -14.14 11.79
CA ILE A 30 6.35 -15.25 12.22
C ILE A 30 6.46 -15.30 13.74
N MET A 31 6.65 -14.14 14.40
CA MET A 31 6.79 -14.06 15.85
C MET A 31 5.49 -14.43 16.57
N VAL A 32 4.36 -13.90 16.11
CA VAL A 32 3.04 -14.27 16.64
C VAL A 32 2.73 -15.76 16.34
N GLY A 33 3.21 -16.26 15.23
CA GLY A 33 3.06 -17.65 14.83
C GLY A 33 3.61 -18.66 15.80
N GLN A 34 4.62 -18.28 16.57
CA GLN A 34 5.19 -19.14 17.63
C GLN A 34 4.29 -19.29 18.85
N LEU A 35 3.25 -18.46 18.99
CA LEU A 35 2.29 -18.53 20.10
C LEU A 35 1.18 -19.58 19.85
N GLY A 36 0.85 -19.86 18.59
CA GLY A 36 -0.14 -20.84 18.19
C GLY A 36 -1.06 -20.38 17.05
N SER A 37 -1.84 -21.32 16.52
CA SER A 37 -2.73 -21.10 15.37
C SER A 37 -3.86 -20.10 15.66
N VAL A 38 -4.42 -20.14 16.87
CA VAL A 38 -5.47 -19.20 17.30
C VAL A 38 -4.94 -17.77 17.37
N ASP A 39 -3.70 -17.59 17.82
CA ASP A 39 -3.05 -16.28 17.93
C ASP A 39 -2.74 -15.69 16.55
N ILE A 40 -2.25 -16.50 15.61
CA ILE A 40 -2.06 -16.09 14.21
C ILE A 40 -3.39 -15.65 13.59
N ALA A 41 -4.44 -16.45 13.76
CA ALA A 41 -5.76 -16.15 13.23
C ALA A 41 -6.31 -14.85 13.82
N ALA A 42 -6.19 -14.64 15.13
CA ALA A 42 -6.63 -13.44 15.83
C ALA A 42 -5.95 -12.18 15.30
N VAL A 43 -4.61 -12.18 15.17
CA VAL A 43 -3.84 -11.05 14.63
C VAL A 43 -4.13 -10.85 13.15
N GLY A 44 -4.23 -11.93 12.37
CA GLY A 44 -4.56 -11.88 10.95
C GLY A 44 -5.91 -11.20 10.69
N LEU A 45 -6.93 -11.53 11.48
CA LEU A 45 -8.25 -10.90 11.39
C LEU A 45 -8.22 -9.43 11.87
N GLY A 46 -7.48 -9.12 12.94
CA GLY A 46 -7.27 -7.75 13.38
C GLY A 46 -6.61 -6.89 12.29
N ASN A 47 -5.66 -7.45 11.55
CA ASN A 47 -4.99 -6.76 10.44
C ASN A 47 -5.91 -6.47 9.25
N GLN A 48 -7.06 -7.19 9.08
CA GLN A 48 -8.05 -6.83 8.06
C GLN A 48 -8.69 -5.47 8.32
N VAL A 49 -8.93 -5.13 9.59
CA VAL A 49 -9.45 -3.80 9.98
C VAL A 49 -8.43 -2.72 9.62
N PHE A 50 -7.15 -2.95 9.93
CA PHE A 50 -6.05 -2.05 9.54
C PHE A 50 -5.95 -1.93 8.02
N PHE A 51 -6.09 -3.02 7.26
CA PHE A 51 -6.00 -3.02 5.80
C PHE A 51 -7.06 -2.11 5.17
N VAL A 52 -8.32 -2.23 5.60
CA VAL A 52 -9.42 -1.38 5.12
C VAL A 52 -9.15 0.09 5.44
N MET A 53 -8.75 0.40 6.67
CA MET A 53 -8.37 1.74 7.08
C MET A 53 -7.22 2.28 6.21
N ASN A 54 -6.18 1.48 6.01
CA ASN A 54 -5.00 1.86 5.23
C ASN A 54 -5.35 2.22 3.78
N LEU A 55 -6.24 1.47 3.14
CA LEU A 55 -6.71 1.79 1.79
C LEU A 55 -7.42 3.15 1.73
N MET A 56 -8.27 3.45 2.71
CA MET A 56 -8.97 4.73 2.78
C MET A 56 -7.99 5.89 3.02
N VAL A 57 -7.03 5.72 3.94
CA VAL A 57 -5.99 6.72 4.21
C VAL A 57 -5.11 6.91 2.98
N PHE A 58 -4.68 5.82 2.34
CA PHE A 58 -3.87 5.88 1.12
C PHE A 58 -4.57 6.63 -0.01
N GLY A 59 -5.86 6.35 -0.24
CA GLY A 59 -6.66 7.05 -1.25
C GLY A 59 -6.76 8.56 -0.99
N ALA A 60 -7.07 8.95 0.26
CA ALA A 60 -7.18 10.34 0.66
C ALA A 60 -5.84 11.09 0.55
N VAL A 61 -4.76 10.45 0.99
CA VAL A 61 -3.41 11.02 0.97
C VAL A 61 -2.84 11.08 -0.45
N SER A 62 -3.05 10.05 -1.27
CA SER A 62 -2.65 10.03 -2.68
C SER A 62 -3.32 11.17 -3.47
N GLY A 63 -4.62 11.41 -3.23
CA GLY A 63 -5.33 12.55 -3.81
C GLY A 63 -4.73 13.90 -3.42
N GLY A 64 -4.38 14.09 -2.14
CA GLY A 64 -3.71 15.31 -1.66
C GLY A 64 -2.31 15.51 -2.25
N SER A 65 -1.57 14.43 -2.43
CA SER A 65 -0.22 14.47 -3.02
C SER A 65 -0.19 15.00 -4.45
N ILE A 66 -1.29 14.85 -5.21
CA ILE A 66 -1.45 15.44 -6.56
C ILE A 66 -1.30 16.96 -6.49
N PHE A 67 -2.03 17.61 -5.58
CA PHE A 67 -1.97 19.06 -5.39
C PHE A 67 -0.59 19.50 -4.90
N ILE A 68 -0.04 18.81 -3.88
CA ILE A 68 1.25 19.19 -3.29
C ILE A 68 2.36 19.15 -4.33
N SER A 69 2.43 18.11 -5.17
CA SER A 69 3.47 17.99 -6.20
C SER A 69 3.37 19.10 -7.27
N GLN A 70 2.15 19.50 -7.65
CA GLN A 70 1.95 20.60 -8.60
C GLN A 70 2.22 21.97 -7.95
N PHE A 71 1.77 22.23 -6.70
CA PHE A 71 2.13 23.43 -5.95
C PHE A 71 3.65 23.52 -5.72
N TRP A 72 4.31 22.40 -5.48
CA TRP A 72 5.78 22.34 -5.40
C TRP A 72 6.44 22.82 -6.70
N GLY A 73 5.90 22.40 -7.84
CA GLY A 73 6.34 22.88 -9.16
C GLY A 73 6.20 24.38 -9.33
N LYS A 74 5.08 24.97 -8.87
CA LYS A 74 4.79 26.40 -8.88
C LYS A 74 5.55 27.20 -7.83
N LYS A 75 6.16 26.55 -6.83
CA LYS A 75 6.71 27.16 -5.62
C LYS A 75 5.64 27.91 -4.80
N ASP A 76 4.40 27.44 -4.85
CA ASP A 76 3.29 27.96 -4.05
C ASP A 76 3.25 27.23 -2.70
N PHE A 77 3.98 27.79 -1.74
CA PHE A 77 4.08 27.21 -0.40
C PHE A 77 2.78 27.31 0.39
N GLU A 78 1.95 28.35 0.15
CA GLU A 78 0.65 28.47 0.81
C GLU A 78 -0.30 27.35 0.35
N GLY A 79 -0.29 27.05 -0.95
CA GLY A 79 -1.01 25.91 -1.51
C GLY A 79 -0.57 24.57 -0.90
N ILE A 80 0.75 24.38 -0.71
CA ILE A 80 1.30 23.20 -0.05
C ILE A 80 0.79 23.11 1.39
N HIS A 81 0.90 24.19 2.18
CA HIS A 81 0.51 24.20 3.59
C HIS A 81 -0.99 23.87 3.76
N ARG A 82 -1.84 24.55 2.99
CA ARG A 82 -3.29 24.33 3.00
C ARG A 82 -3.65 22.90 2.62
N THR A 83 -3.06 22.38 1.55
CA THR A 83 -3.32 21.02 1.08
C THR A 83 -2.86 19.99 2.12
N SER A 84 -1.67 20.16 2.69
CA SER A 84 -1.14 19.31 3.75
C SER A 84 -2.05 19.33 4.98
N GLY A 85 -2.59 20.50 5.34
CA GLY A 85 -3.54 20.62 6.45
C GLY A 85 -4.84 19.84 6.22
N ILE A 86 -5.45 19.96 5.03
CA ILE A 86 -6.66 19.20 4.68
C ILE A 86 -6.34 17.69 4.69
N MET A 87 -5.21 17.30 4.09
CA MET A 87 -4.78 15.90 4.02
C MET A 87 -4.57 15.30 5.41
N LEU A 88 -3.94 16.04 6.33
CA LEU A 88 -3.79 15.65 7.74
C LEU A 88 -5.15 15.50 8.44
N CYS A 89 -6.05 16.49 8.29
CA CYS A 89 -7.37 16.43 8.90
C CYS A 89 -8.19 15.23 8.41
N VAL A 90 -8.19 14.97 7.10
CA VAL A 90 -8.92 13.82 6.52
C VAL A 90 -8.31 12.50 6.99
N SER A 91 -6.99 12.39 7.00
CA SER A 91 -6.29 11.20 7.48
C SER A 91 -6.58 10.93 8.96
N VAL A 92 -6.51 11.97 9.80
CA VAL A 92 -6.84 11.86 11.24
C VAL A 92 -8.31 11.51 11.44
N ALA A 93 -9.24 12.08 10.68
CA ALA A 93 -10.66 11.74 10.77
C ALA A 93 -10.92 10.27 10.46
N ILE A 94 -10.32 9.74 9.37
CA ILE A 94 -10.43 8.32 9.01
C ILE A 94 -9.82 7.45 10.12
N THR A 95 -8.60 7.72 10.54
CA THR A 95 -7.92 6.89 11.54
C THR A 95 -8.56 6.98 12.92
N LEU A 96 -9.11 8.14 13.30
CA LEU A 96 -9.88 8.30 14.53
C LEU A 96 -11.16 7.46 14.51
N PHE A 97 -11.89 7.47 13.38
CA PHE A 97 -13.06 6.62 13.20
C PHE A 97 -12.70 5.14 13.42
N PHE A 98 -11.66 4.64 12.75
CA PHE A 98 -11.24 3.25 12.91
C PHE A 98 -10.67 2.95 14.29
N THR A 99 -10.00 3.91 14.94
CA THR A 99 -9.55 3.77 16.33
C THR A 99 -10.74 3.58 17.28
N ILE A 100 -11.80 4.38 17.11
CA ILE A 100 -13.03 4.25 17.91
C ILE A 100 -13.69 2.89 17.65
N VAL A 101 -13.87 2.51 16.38
CA VAL A 101 -14.48 1.24 16.00
C VAL A 101 -13.69 0.05 16.57
N ALA A 102 -12.36 0.04 16.42
CA ALA A 102 -11.50 -1.03 16.92
C ALA A 102 -11.45 -1.09 18.46
N SER A 103 -11.67 0.04 19.15
CA SER A 103 -11.66 0.09 20.62
C SER A 103 -13.01 -0.28 21.23
N VAL A 104 -14.13 0.19 20.63
CA VAL A 104 -15.46 0.08 21.21
C VAL A 104 -16.18 -1.21 20.80
N ILE A 105 -16.08 -1.59 19.52
CA ILE A 105 -16.82 -2.72 18.95
C ILE A 105 -15.95 -3.74 18.22
N PRO A 106 -14.75 -4.12 18.73
CA PRO A 106 -13.84 -5.01 18.02
C PRO A 106 -14.45 -6.38 17.72
N GLU A 107 -15.26 -6.93 18.65
CA GLU A 107 -15.89 -8.23 18.47
C GLU A 107 -16.83 -8.25 17.24
N TYR A 108 -17.57 -7.16 16.99
CA TYR A 108 -18.45 -7.06 15.83
C TYR A 108 -17.64 -7.04 14.53
N CYS A 109 -16.51 -6.33 14.51
CA CYS A 109 -15.61 -6.32 13.36
C CYS A 109 -15.09 -7.73 13.04
N LEU A 110 -14.69 -8.49 14.05
CA LEU A 110 -14.12 -9.83 13.89
C LEU A 110 -15.17 -10.90 13.53
N ARG A 111 -16.40 -10.75 14.03
CA ARG A 111 -17.52 -11.64 13.68
C ARG A 111 -17.88 -11.63 12.19
N LEU A 112 -17.48 -10.59 11.45
CA LEU A 112 -17.64 -10.56 10.00
C LEU A 112 -16.76 -11.61 9.30
N TYR A 113 -15.67 -12.03 9.95
CA TYR A 113 -14.65 -12.90 9.37
C TYR A 113 -14.58 -14.29 10.02
N SER A 114 -14.95 -14.42 11.31
CA SER A 114 -14.85 -15.67 12.04
C SER A 114 -16.04 -15.90 12.97
N LYS A 115 -16.36 -17.18 13.20
CA LYS A 115 -17.35 -17.62 14.20
C LYS A 115 -16.70 -18.24 15.44
N ASP A 116 -15.38 -18.42 15.43
CA ASP A 116 -14.63 -19.02 16.53
C ASP A 116 -14.54 -18.05 17.72
N PRO A 117 -15.09 -18.40 18.91
CA PRO A 117 -15.11 -17.52 20.07
C PRO A 117 -13.70 -17.17 20.59
N ASP A 118 -12.76 -18.11 20.56
CA ASP A 118 -11.40 -17.91 21.06
C ASP A 118 -10.61 -16.95 20.15
N VAL A 119 -10.76 -17.11 18.85
CA VAL A 119 -10.16 -16.19 17.85
C VAL A 119 -10.74 -14.79 18.00
N ILE A 120 -12.08 -14.67 18.17
CA ILE A 120 -12.75 -13.38 18.35
C ILE A 120 -12.28 -12.70 19.62
N LYS A 121 -12.20 -13.42 20.74
CA LYS A 121 -11.78 -12.86 22.05
C LYS A 121 -10.34 -12.33 21.98
N LYS A 122 -9.38 -13.16 21.54
CA LYS A 122 -7.97 -12.76 21.42
C LYS A 122 -7.78 -11.64 20.39
N GLY A 123 -8.50 -11.70 19.28
CA GLY A 123 -8.49 -10.66 18.25
C GLY A 123 -9.05 -9.33 18.75
N ALA A 124 -10.08 -9.36 19.62
CA ALA A 124 -10.63 -8.15 20.23
C ALA A 124 -9.64 -7.50 21.21
N ASP A 125 -8.95 -8.30 22.01
CA ASP A 125 -7.89 -7.82 22.90
C ASP A 125 -6.74 -7.21 22.10
N TYR A 126 -6.34 -7.84 20.99
CA TYR A 126 -5.36 -7.30 20.06
C TYR A 126 -5.81 -5.96 19.46
N LEU A 127 -7.05 -5.90 18.93
CA LEU A 127 -7.57 -4.70 18.28
C LEU A 127 -7.65 -3.52 19.26
N ARG A 128 -8.12 -3.74 20.49
CA ARG A 128 -8.12 -2.70 21.53
C ARG A 128 -6.73 -2.18 21.85
N ALA A 129 -5.76 -3.08 21.93
CA ALA A 129 -4.38 -2.72 22.26
C ALA A 129 -3.69 -1.99 21.10
N VAL A 130 -3.94 -2.38 19.83
CA VAL A 130 -3.31 -1.79 18.66
C VAL A 130 -4.00 -0.51 18.16
N ALA A 131 -5.29 -0.31 18.47
CA ALA A 131 -6.10 0.82 17.98
C ALA A 131 -5.45 2.21 18.15
N PRO A 132 -4.75 2.54 19.24
CA PRO A 132 -4.07 3.83 19.38
C PRO A 132 -3.01 4.06 18.29
N SER A 133 -2.40 3.00 17.74
CA SER A 133 -1.40 3.10 16.68
C SER A 133 -1.95 3.69 15.39
N TYR A 134 -3.25 3.56 15.13
CA TYR A 134 -3.92 4.05 13.92
C TYR A 134 -3.83 5.57 13.78
N LEU A 135 -3.99 6.31 14.89
CA LEU A 135 -3.83 7.77 14.86
C LEU A 135 -2.40 8.18 14.50
N PHE A 136 -1.41 7.56 15.11
CA PHE A 136 -0.01 7.86 14.79
C PHE A 136 0.35 7.44 13.37
N PHE A 137 -0.20 6.33 12.88
CA PHE A 137 -0.07 5.93 11.48
C PHE A 137 -0.65 6.99 10.54
N GLY A 138 -1.89 7.45 10.77
CA GLY A 138 -2.52 8.45 9.91
C GLY A 138 -1.76 9.77 9.86
N LEU A 139 -1.28 10.23 11.02
CA LEU A 139 -0.46 11.44 11.13
C LEU A 139 0.87 11.29 10.37
N SER A 140 1.64 10.24 10.69
CA SER A 140 2.96 10.02 10.06
C SER A 140 2.84 9.77 8.58
N PHE A 141 1.85 8.98 8.13
CA PHE A 141 1.66 8.63 6.74
C PHE A 141 1.27 9.85 5.87
N ALA A 142 0.34 10.69 6.34
CA ALA A 142 -0.06 11.90 5.64
C ALA A 142 1.11 12.89 5.54
N PHE A 143 1.82 13.14 6.64
CA PHE A 143 2.93 14.07 6.66
C PHE A 143 4.12 13.58 5.82
N ALA A 144 4.48 12.30 5.92
CA ALA A 144 5.51 11.67 5.11
C ALA A 144 5.21 11.74 3.60
N ASN A 145 3.92 11.62 3.20
CA ASN A 145 3.55 11.79 1.79
C ASN A 145 3.63 13.24 1.34
N ALA A 146 3.32 14.21 2.20
CA ALA A 146 3.55 15.62 1.90
C ALA A 146 5.04 15.91 1.69
N GLU A 147 5.93 15.38 2.54
CA GLU A 147 7.38 15.48 2.37
C GLU A 147 7.86 14.85 1.06
N ARG A 148 7.39 13.64 0.75
CA ARG A 148 7.75 12.98 -0.53
C ARG A 148 7.31 13.79 -1.73
N SER A 149 6.12 14.40 -1.68
CA SER A 149 5.57 15.23 -2.76
C SER A 149 6.37 16.52 -2.99
N THR A 150 7.17 16.94 -2.00
CA THR A 150 8.18 18.00 -2.10
C THR A 150 9.61 17.49 -2.29
N GLU A 151 9.77 16.25 -2.77
CA GLU A 151 11.04 15.56 -3.05
C GLU A 151 11.89 15.24 -1.80
N HIS A 152 11.37 15.41 -0.58
CA HIS A 152 12.04 15.03 0.66
C HIS A 152 11.73 13.55 1.00
N VAL A 153 12.30 12.61 0.24
CA VAL A 153 12.00 11.17 0.36
C VAL A 153 12.86 10.43 1.39
N THR A 154 14.00 11.00 1.77
CA THR A 154 14.99 10.32 2.63
C THR A 154 14.52 10.27 4.09
N LEU A 155 13.91 11.34 4.60
CA LEU A 155 13.48 11.40 5.99
C LEU A 155 12.35 10.39 6.28
N PRO A 156 11.26 10.29 5.48
CA PRO A 156 10.26 9.24 5.66
C PRO A 156 10.84 7.83 5.62
N ALA A 157 11.82 7.57 4.73
CA ALA A 157 12.46 6.28 4.65
C ALA A 157 13.26 5.94 5.93
N ILE A 158 14.03 6.88 6.46
CA ILE A 158 14.77 6.72 7.73
C ILE A 158 13.79 6.49 8.89
N ALA A 159 12.72 7.27 8.97
CA ALA A 159 11.70 7.13 10.01
C ALA A 159 11.09 5.72 10.02
N THR A 160 10.75 5.20 8.84
CA THR A 160 10.25 3.83 8.71
C THR A 160 11.31 2.80 9.13
N ILE A 161 12.58 2.94 8.72
CA ILE A 161 13.66 2.03 9.13
C ILE A 161 13.77 1.99 10.66
N CYS A 162 13.78 3.14 11.31
CA CYS A 162 13.85 3.22 12.77
C CYS A 162 12.62 2.57 13.43
N SER A 163 11.43 2.85 12.92
CA SER A 163 10.18 2.26 13.39
C SER A 163 10.21 0.73 13.30
N VAL A 164 10.70 0.21 12.19
CA VAL A 164 10.87 -1.22 11.92
C VAL A 164 11.79 -1.88 12.97
N ILE A 165 12.96 -1.28 13.22
CA ILE A 165 13.91 -1.80 14.20
C ILE A 165 13.28 -1.79 15.60
N VAL A 166 12.65 -0.68 15.99
CA VAL A 166 11.96 -0.57 17.28
C VAL A 166 10.85 -1.61 17.42
N ASN A 167 10.04 -1.80 16.36
CA ASN A 167 8.98 -2.81 16.36
C ASN A 167 9.54 -4.21 16.54
N ALA A 168 10.57 -4.62 15.78
CA ALA A 168 11.17 -5.94 15.87
C ALA A 168 11.76 -6.22 17.27
N VAL A 169 12.47 -5.24 17.86
CA VAL A 169 13.04 -5.36 19.20
C VAL A 169 11.95 -5.47 20.25
N LEU A 170 10.95 -4.58 20.21
CA LEU A 170 9.86 -4.58 21.19
C LEU A 170 8.97 -5.82 21.04
N ASN A 171 8.74 -6.31 19.83
CA ASN A 171 8.03 -7.56 19.61
C ASN A 171 8.72 -8.72 20.32
N TYR A 172 10.04 -8.87 20.12
CA TYR A 172 10.78 -9.92 20.78
C TYR A 172 10.66 -9.83 22.31
N ILE A 173 10.79 -8.64 22.87
CA ILE A 173 10.75 -8.41 24.32
C ILE A 173 9.33 -8.62 24.87
N LEU A 174 8.30 -8.08 24.22
CA LEU A 174 6.96 -8.06 24.77
C LEU A 174 6.14 -9.32 24.45
N ILE A 175 6.40 -9.97 23.31
CA ILE A 175 5.72 -11.24 22.96
C ILE A 175 6.22 -12.36 23.87
N PHE A 176 7.55 -12.51 24.00
CA PHE A 176 8.16 -13.67 24.68
C PHE A 176 8.53 -13.39 26.15
N GLY A 177 8.65 -12.12 26.51
CA GLY A 177 9.14 -11.70 27.84
C GLY A 177 10.66 -11.87 27.96
N ILE A 178 11.22 -11.38 29.05
CA ILE A 178 12.62 -11.55 29.41
C ILE A 178 12.70 -12.30 30.72
N LYS A 179 13.33 -13.48 30.69
CA LYS A 179 13.65 -14.28 31.87
C LYS A 179 15.17 -14.42 31.97
N VAL A 180 15.71 -14.18 33.12
CA VAL A 180 17.14 -14.44 33.41
C VAL A 180 17.19 -15.62 34.38
N THR A 181 17.81 -16.71 33.94
CA THR A 181 18.03 -17.88 34.79
C THR A 181 19.40 -17.72 35.44
N GLY A 182 19.41 -17.61 36.78
CA GLY A 182 20.62 -17.55 37.55
C GLY A 182 21.37 -18.90 37.55
N ALA A 183 22.64 -18.88 37.99
CA ALA A 183 23.44 -20.11 38.12
C ALA A 183 22.79 -21.17 39.06
N ASP A 184 21.90 -20.71 39.93
CA ASP A 184 21.18 -21.55 40.92
C ASP A 184 19.91 -22.20 40.34
N GLY A 185 19.66 -22.09 39.03
CA GLY A 185 18.46 -22.63 38.37
C GLY A 185 17.18 -21.81 38.62
N ASN A 186 17.21 -20.77 39.43
CA ASN A 186 16.06 -19.90 39.66
C ASN A 186 15.92 -18.88 38.51
N SER A 187 14.75 -18.82 37.90
CA SER A 187 14.44 -17.87 36.83
C SER A 187 13.74 -16.62 37.38
N ILE A 188 14.36 -15.48 37.23
CA ILE A 188 13.76 -14.16 37.56
C ILE A 188 13.11 -13.64 36.28
N VAL A 189 11.82 -13.39 36.31
CA VAL A 189 11.09 -12.76 35.21
C VAL A 189 11.30 -11.25 35.31
N ILE A 190 12.10 -10.69 34.38
CA ILE A 190 12.36 -9.25 34.29
C ILE A 190 11.17 -8.58 33.58
N ILE A 191 10.72 -9.15 32.44
CA ILE A 191 9.56 -8.67 31.69
C ILE A 191 8.66 -9.87 31.43
N LYS A 192 7.36 -9.72 31.81
CA LYS A 192 6.35 -10.75 31.57
C LYS A 192 6.05 -10.85 30.08
N ALA A 193 5.82 -12.05 29.60
CA ALA A 193 5.32 -12.27 28.23
C ALA A 193 3.85 -11.80 28.14
N TYR A 194 3.58 -10.94 27.17
CA TYR A 194 2.24 -10.42 26.87
C TYR A 194 1.61 -11.06 25.63
N GLY A 195 2.36 -11.93 24.93
CA GLY A 195 1.86 -12.62 23.74
C GLY A 195 1.36 -11.66 22.66
N VAL A 196 0.15 -11.90 22.17
CA VAL A 196 -0.48 -11.09 21.10
C VAL A 196 -0.66 -9.62 21.48
N THR A 197 -1.02 -9.34 22.75
CA THR A 197 -1.11 -7.96 23.24
C THR A 197 0.24 -7.27 23.26
N GLY A 198 1.33 -8.02 23.50
CA GLY A 198 2.70 -7.53 23.41
C GLY A 198 3.05 -7.05 21.99
N ALA A 199 2.64 -7.79 20.98
CA ALA A 199 2.81 -7.38 19.57
C ALA A 199 2.05 -6.08 19.27
N ALA A 200 0.83 -5.95 19.75
CA ALA A 200 0.03 -4.72 19.60
C ALA A 200 0.72 -3.50 20.24
N ILE A 201 1.20 -3.65 21.48
CA ILE A 201 1.92 -2.58 22.18
C ILE A 201 3.21 -2.18 21.44
N ALA A 202 3.98 -3.16 20.98
CA ALA A 202 5.18 -2.90 20.17
C ALA A 202 4.85 -2.08 18.91
N THR A 203 3.75 -2.39 18.24
CA THR A 203 3.26 -1.63 17.08
C THR A 203 2.89 -0.20 17.47
N VAL A 204 2.22 0.03 18.58
CA VAL A 204 1.91 1.39 19.05
C VAL A 204 3.18 2.22 19.24
N PHE A 205 4.16 1.68 19.98
CA PHE A 205 5.42 2.40 20.25
C PHE A 205 6.22 2.67 18.96
N SER A 206 6.28 1.71 18.04
CA SER A 206 6.98 1.89 16.77
C SER A 206 6.34 2.98 15.92
N ARG A 207 4.99 3.08 15.89
CA ARG A 207 4.27 4.15 15.18
C ARG A 207 4.44 5.52 15.85
N ILE A 208 4.53 5.58 17.16
CA ILE A 208 4.89 6.81 17.88
C ILE A 208 6.29 7.28 17.48
N VAL A 209 7.28 6.37 17.47
CA VAL A 209 8.66 6.68 17.08
C VAL A 209 8.70 7.17 15.63
N GLU A 210 8.00 6.51 14.71
CA GLU A 210 7.89 6.92 13.30
C GLU A 210 7.35 8.35 13.19
N ALA A 211 6.22 8.62 13.84
CA ALA A 211 5.60 9.94 13.84
C ALA A 211 6.54 11.02 14.41
N LEU A 212 7.17 10.74 15.55
CA LEU A 212 8.12 11.68 16.18
C LEU A 212 9.31 11.99 15.26
N ILE A 213 9.91 10.98 14.61
CA ILE A 213 11.02 11.20 13.69
C ILE A 213 10.57 12.08 12.53
N VAL A 214 9.46 11.74 11.87
CA VAL A 214 8.95 12.50 10.71
C VAL A 214 8.69 13.95 11.11
N PHE A 215 7.94 14.20 12.19
CA PHE A 215 7.60 15.56 12.59
C PHE A 215 8.83 16.33 13.11
N VAL A 216 9.54 15.81 14.09
CA VAL A 216 10.64 16.54 14.73
C VAL A 216 11.73 16.91 13.73
N PHE A 217 12.17 15.95 12.92
CA PHE A 217 13.22 16.24 11.94
C PHE A 217 12.78 17.15 10.82
N ALA A 218 11.50 17.09 10.36
CA ALA A 218 10.99 18.03 9.37
C ALA A 218 11.04 19.48 9.90
N TYR A 219 10.63 19.71 11.15
CA TYR A 219 10.70 21.03 11.78
C TYR A 219 12.14 21.47 12.03
N VAL A 220 13.02 20.57 12.50
CA VAL A 220 14.45 20.88 12.70
C VAL A 220 15.14 21.22 11.37
N ARG A 221 14.83 20.46 10.31
CA ARG A 221 15.37 20.69 8.96
C ARG A 221 14.69 21.83 8.21
N LYS A 222 13.62 22.39 8.78
CA LYS A 222 12.83 23.48 8.18
C LYS A 222 12.32 23.13 6.78
N TYR A 223 11.79 21.92 6.62
CA TYR A 223 11.17 21.51 5.36
C TYR A 223 9.94 22.38 5.09
N GLU A 224 9.61 22.57 3.83
CA GLU A 224 8.52 23.46 3.38
C GLU A 224 7.16 23.04 3.92
N VAL A 225 6.96 21.75 4.24
CA VAL A 225 5.74 21.22 4.86
C VAL A 225 5.70 21.44 6.38
N ALA A 226 6.83 21.76 7.01
CA ALA A 226 6.96 21.92 8.46
C ALA A 226 6.73 23.39 8.87
N VAL A 227 5.46 23.77 8.99
CA VAL A 227 5.04 25.15 9.33
C VAL A 227 4.16 25.18 10.58
N ALA A 228 3.95 26.38 11.13
CA ALA A 228 3.06 26.56 12.27
C ALA A 228 1.67 25.97 11.97
N PRO A 229 1.05 25.24 12.90
CA PRO A 229 -0.26 24.59 12.70
C PRO A 229 -1.35 25.52 12.17
N SER A 230 -1.30 26.82 12.52
CA SER A 230 -2.24 27.83 12.03
C SER A 230 -2.20 28.00 10.50
N LYS A 231 -1.07 27.74 9.86
CA LYS A 231 -0.90 27.84 8.40
C LYS A 231 -1.53 26.67 7.64
N PHE A 232 -1.83 25.56 8.30
CA PHE A 232 -2.58 24.45 7.71
C PHE A 232 -4.05 24.78 7.47
N PHE A 233 -4.59 25.77 8.15
CA PHE A 233 -6.01 26.15 8.08
C PHE A 233 -6.27 27.42 7.27
N ILE A 234 -5.38 27.76 6.34
CA ILE A 234 -5.58 28.89 5.42
C ILE A 234 -6.80 28.62 4.55
N LYS A 235 -7.84 29.46 4.70
CA LYS A 235 -9.08 29.33 3.93
C LYS A 235 -8.92 29.97 2.55
N GLN A 236 -9.25 29.20 1.51
CA GLN A 236 -9.45 29.73 0.16
C GLN A 236 -10.84 29.29 -0.31
N PRO A 237 -11.72 30.22 -0.68
CA PRO A 237 -13.04 29.85 -1.21
C PRO A 237 -12.92 28.92 -2.41
N GLY A 238 -13.75 27.87 -2.43
CA GLY A 238 -13.79 26.90 -3.53
C GLY A 238 -12.70 25.82 -3.52
N PHE A 239 -11.57 25.99 -2.82
CA PHE A 239 -10.48 25.02 -2.83
C PHE A 239 -10.88 23.66 -2.25
N LEU A 240 -11.63 23.64 -1.15
CA LEU A 240 -12.10 22.39 -0.55
C LEU A 240 -12.98 21.59 -1.52
N SER A 241 -13.88 22.25 -2.27
CA SER A 241 -14.70 21.60 -3.27
C SER A 241 -13.87 20.98 -4.39
N LYS A 242 -12.83 21.68 -4.84
CA LYS A 242 -11.89 21.20 -5.85
C LYS A 242 -11.08 20.03 -5.34
N TYR A 243 -10.57 20.13 -4.11
CA TYR A 243 -9.86 19.03 -3.42
C TYR A 243 -10.72 17.76 -3.37
N VAL A 244 -11.96 17.90 -2.89
CA VAL A 244 -12.91 16.77 -2.77
C VAL A 244 -13.20 16.13 -4.13
N LYS A 245 -13.42 16.93 -5.19
CA LYS A 245 -13.66 16.42 -6.55
C LYS A 245 -12.51 15.56 -7.10
N ILE A 246 -11.28 15.87 -6.75
CA ILE A 246 -10.10 15.13 -7.18
C ILE A 246 -9.79 13.94 -6.29
N CYS A 247 -9.96 14.09 -4.96
CA CYS A 247 -9.61 13.04 -4.00
C CYS A 247 -10.66 11.93 -3.89
N ILE A 248 -11.97 12.24 -4.04
CA ILE A 248 -13.02 11.22 -3.95
C ILE A 248 -12.86 10.10 -4.98
N PRO A 249 -12.62 10.37 -6.28
CA PRO A 249 -12.38 9.29 -7.25
C PRO A 249 -11.19 8.42 -6.86
N VAL A 250 -10.12 8.99 -6.31
CA VAL A 250 -8.94 8.24 -5.87
C VAL A 250 -9.28 7.34 -4.67
N LEU A 251 -10.03 7.88 -3.69
CA LEU A 251 -10.46 7.12 -2.52
C LEU A 251 -11.40 5.97 -2.89
N ILE A 252 -12.34 6.21 -3.79
CA ILE A 252 -13.23 5.17 -4.33
C ILE A 252 -12.41 4.11 -5.06
N ASN A 253 -11.43 4.53 -5.86
CA ASN A 253 -10.55 3.63 -6.59
C ASN A 253 -9.85 2.64 -5.66
N GLU A 254 -9.18 3.13 -4.62
CA GLU A 254 -8.45 2.27 -3.68
C GLU A 254 -9.39 1.34 -2.91
N SER A 255 -10.55 1.85 -2.48
CA SER A 255 -11.54 1.05 -1.75
C SER A 255 -12.10 -0.09 -2.61
N LEU A 256 -12.54 0.20 -3.82
CA LEU A 256 -13.08 -0.80 -4.74
C LEU A 256 -12.00 -1.77 -5.25
N TRP A 257 -10.77 -1.30 -5.44
CA TRP A 257 -9.63 -2.15 -5.77
C TRP A 257 -9.37 -3.19 -4.68
N GLY A 258 -9.34 -2.77 -3.41
CA GLY A 258 -9.14 -3.68 -2.29
C GLY A 258 -10.25 -4.74 -2.16
N ILE A 259 -11.51 -4.34 -2.35
CA ILE A 259 -12.65 -5.28 -2.37
C ILE A 259 -12.49 -6.25 -3.56
N GLY A 260 -12.12 -5.74 -4.73
CA GLY A 260 -11.92 -6.54 -5.93
C GLY A 260 -10.85 -7.64 -5.77
N ILE A 261 -9.72 -7.32 -5.14
CA ILE A 261 -8.68 -8.30 -4.80
C ILE A 261 -9.23 -9.40 -3.86
N SER A 262 -10.04 -9.03 -2.88
CA SER A 262 -10.69 -10.00 -1.99
C SER A 262 -11.65 -10.91 -2.76
N MET A 263 -12.39 -10.37 -3.73
CA MET A 263 -13.27 -11.15 -4.60
C MET A 263 -12.49 -12.10 -5.52
N GLN A 264 -11.32 -11.70 -6.04
CA GLN A 264 -10.46 -12.61 -6.80
C GLN A 264 -10.06 -13.84 -5.97
N SER A 265 -9.65 -13.63 -4.71
CA SER A 265 -9.34 -14.74 -3.80
C SER A 265 -10.54 -15.66 -3.58
N SER A 266 -11.75 -15.10 -3.47
CA SER A 266 -12.99 -15.87 -3.35
C SER A 266 -13.27 -16.73 -4.60
N ILE A 267 -13.01 -16.21 -5.81
CA ILE A 267 -13.17 -16.96 -7.07
C ILE A 267 -12.30 -18.23 -7.05
N PHE A 268 -11.03 -18.10 -6.66
CA PHE A 268 -10.14 -19.27 -6.58
C PHE A 268 -10.51 -20.23 -5.46
N ALA A 269 -11.07 -19.75 -4.36
CA ALA A 269 -11.58 -20.61 -3.31
C ALA A 269 -12.74 -21.50 -3.79
N HIS A 270 -13.58 -21.02 -4.70
CA HIS A 270 -14.65 -21.82 -5.33
C HIS A 270 -14.12 -22.80 -6.40
N SER A 271 -12.91 -22.58 -6.90
CA SER A 271 -12.27 -23.52 -7.85
C SER A 271 -11.63 -24.73 -7.19
N GLY A 272 -11.49 -24.73 -5.85
CA GLY A 272 -10.94 -25.84 -5.06
C GLY A 272 -9.83 -25.42 -4.10
N THR A 273 -9.59 -26.25 -3.09
CA THR A 273 -8.60 -25.98 -2.02
C THR A 273 -7.18 -25.89 -2.54
N ASP A 274 -6.81 -26.73 -3.49
CA ASP A 274 -5.46 -26.77 -4.07
C ASP A 274 -5.22 -25.57 -4.99
N VAL A 275 -6.27 -25.14 -5.70
CA VAL A 275 -6.21 -23.98 -6.58
C VAL A 275 -6.02 -22.68 -5.78
N ILE A 276 -6.76 -22.49 -4.68
CA ILE A 276 -6.57 -21.30 -3.82
C ILE A 276 -5.21 -21.34 -3.12
N ALA A 277 -4.72 -22.51 -2.71
CA ALA A 277 -3.38 -22.66 -2.15
C ALA A 277 -2.31 -22.25 -3.16
N ALA A 278 -2.41 -22.74 -4.41
CA ALA A 278 -1.53 -22.35 -5.51
C ALA A 278 -1.59 -20.84 -5.83
N PHE A 279 -2.81 -20.27 -5.82
CA PHE A 279 -3.00 -18.82 -6.03
C PHE A 279 -2.35 -18.00 -4.90
N ASN A 280 -2.46 -18.43 -3.65
CA ASN A 280 -1.82 -17.76 -2.51
C ASN A 280 -0.29 -17.81 -2.59
N ILE A 281 0.29 -18.93 -3.03
CA ILE A 281 1.73 -19.03 -3.29
C ILE A 281 2.15 -18.03 -4.38
N ASN A 282 1.44 -18.00 -5.52
CA ASN A 282 1.69 -17.05 -6.60
C ASN A 282 1.59 -15.61 -6.11
N SER A 283 0.56 -15.26 -5.33
CA SER A 283 0.36 -13.92 -4.77
C SER A 283 1.50 -13.53 -3.82
N THR A 284 1.93 -14.44 -2.95
CA THR A 284 3.05 -14.22 -2.02
C THR A 284 4.33 -13.88 -2.78
N VAL A 285 4.67 -14.64 -3.82
CA VAL A 285 5.87 -14.41 -4.62
C VAL A 285 5.75 -13.10 -5.42
N SER A 286 4.60 -12.86 -6.03
CA SER A 286 4.36 -11.63 -6.82
C SER A 286 4.41 -10.36 -5.97
N ASN A 287 3.94 -10.44 -4.72
CA ASN A 287 3.96 -9.31 -3.78
C ASN A 287 5.38 -8.89 -3.36
N LEU A 288 6.40 -9.73 -3.55
CA LEU A 288 7.80 -9.31 -3.34
C LEU A 288 8.25 -8.23 -4.34
N LEU A 289 7.67 -8.18 -5.53
CA LEU A 289 8.00 -7.19 -6.55
C LEU A 289 7.11 -5.94 -6.50
N TRP A 290 5.98 -6.01 -5.79
CA TRP A 290 5.03 -4.89 -5.69
C TRP A 290 5.62 -3.57 -5.16
N PRO A 291 6.49 -3.57 -4.12
CA PRO A 291 7.15 -2.36 -3.64
C PRO A 291 7.93 -1.60 -4.71
N ILE A 292 8.50 -2.32 -5.68
CA ILE A 292 9.27 -1.71 -6.78
C ILE A 292 8.33 -0.92 -7.69
N CYS A 293 7.21 -1.54 -8.11
CA CYS A 293 6.23 -0.89 -8.97
C CYS A 293 5.61 0.34 -8.30
N LEU A 294 5.22 0.21 -7.02
CA LEU A 294 4.63 1.28 -6.23
C LEU A 294 5.60 2.46 -6.03
N GLY A 295 6.87 2.17 -5.74
CA GLY A 295 7.90 3.18 -5.56
C GLY A 295 8.20 3.94 -6.85
N CYS A 296 8.29 3.24 -7.98
CA CYS A 296 8.46 3.85 -9.29
C CYS A 296 7.24 4.68 -9.71
N GLY A 297 6.03 4.18 -9.47
CA GLY A 297 4.79 4.92 -9.72
C GLY A 297 4.71 6.21 -8.91
N SER A 298 5.03 6.13 -7.60
CA SER A 298 5.05 7.29 -6.70
C SER A 298 6.10 8.33 -7.13
N ALA A 299 7.31 7.89 -7.49
CA ALA A 299 8.36 8.78 -7.97
C ALA A 299 7.95 9.46 -9.29
N THR A 300 7.28 8.73 -10.19
CA THR A 300 6.73 9.29 -11.43
C THR A 300 5.68 10.36 -11.13
N ALA A 301 4.78 10.13 -10.17
CA ALA A 301 3.76 11.09 -9.77
C ALA A 301 4.37 12.41 -9.29
N ILE A 302 5.42 12.34 -8.46
CA ILE A 302 6.13 13.52 -7.95
C ILE A 302 6.78 14.29 -9.09
N LEU A 303 7.52 13.63 -9.97
CA LEU A 303 8.25 14.27 -11.06
C LEU A 303 7.30 14.88 -12.11
N VAL A 304 6.28 14.13 -12.52
CA VAL A 304 5.28 14.59 -13.51
C VAL A 304 4.45 15.73 -12.91
N GLY A 305 3.93 15.57 -11.69
CA GLY A 305 3.15 16.62 -11.01
C GLY A 305 3.94 17.92 -10.86
N LYS A 306 5.19 17.85 -10.42
CA LYS A 306 6.11 19.00 -10.34
C LYS A 306 6.29 19.69 -11.70
N THR A 307 6.49 18.90 -12.76
CA THR A 307 6.72 19.45 -14.11
C THR A 307 5.46 20.14 -14.66
N ILE A 308 4.27 19.58 -14.36
CA ILE A 308 2.98 20.22 -14.68
C ILE A 308 2.86 21.55 -13.93
N GLY A 309 3.12 21.55 -12.62
CA GLY A 309 3.07 22.75 -11.81
C GLY A 309 4.04 23.85 -12.25
N GLN A 310 5.14 23.51 -12.94
CA GLN A 310 6.04 24.48 -13.57
C GLN A 310 5.48 25.08 -14.87
N GLY A 311 4.30 24.68 -15.33
CA GLY A 311 3.72 25.10 -16.61
C GLY A 311 4.38 24.47 -17.84
N LYS A 312 5.26 23.48 -17.63
CA LYS A 312 6.05 22.82 -18.70
C LYS A 312 5.33 21.59 -19.28
N TYR A 313 4.15 21.79 -19.82
CA TYR A 313 3.25 20.72 -20.24
C TYR A 313 3.87 19.75 -21.26
N LYS A 314 4.59 20.25 -22.28
CA LYS A 314 5.28 19.41 -23.28
C LYS A 314 6.40 18.57 -22.67
N GLU A 315 7.13 19.13 -21.68
CA GLU A 315 8.17 18.38 -20.95
C GLU A 315 7.53 17.31 -20.06
N ALA A 316 6.41 17.62 -19.39
CA ALA A 316 5.67 16.68 -18.56
C ALA A 316 5.15 15.49 -19.39
N GLU A 317 4.60 15.75 -20.57
CA GLU A 317 4.14 14.70 -21.48
C GLU A 317 5.30 13.79 -21.93
N LYS A 318 6.42 14.35 -22.37
CA LYS A 318 7.61 13.60 -22.76
C LYS A 318 8.18 12.81 -21.60
N LEU A 319 8.20 13.41 -20.40
CA LEU A 319 8.67 12.78 -19.19
C LEU A 319 7.80 11.57 -18.82
N ALA A 320 6.48 11.72 -18.81
CA ALA A 320 5.53 10.65 -18.50
C ALA A 320 5.73 9.45 -19.46
N LYS A 321 5.82 9.71 -20.76
CA LYS A 321 6.08 8.64 -21.78
C LYS A 321 7.39 7.92 -21.53
N ASN A 322 8.47 8.66 -21.26
CA ASN A 322 9.79 8.07 -21.01
C ASN A 322 9.84 7.27 -19.71
N LEU A 323 9.21 7.75 -18.64
CA LEU A 323 9.17 7.04 -17.35
C LEU A 323 8.32 5.77 -17.45
N CYS A 324 7.14 5.83 -18.07
CA CYS A 324 6.34 4.64 -18.32
C CYS A 324 7.12 3.60 -19.14
N ALA A 325 7.79 4.00 -20.22
CA ALA A 325 8.60 3.08 -21.02
C ALA A 325 9.77 2.47 -20.23
N LEU A 326 10.49 3.28 -19.44
CA LEU A 326 11.59 2.82 -18.61
C LEU A 326 11.13 1.81 -17.56
N ILE A 327 10.05 2.13 -16.85
CA ILE A 327 9.51 1.27 -15.78
C ILE A 327 8.98 -0.04 -16.38
N THR A 328 8.32 0.01 -17.54
CA THR A 328 7.86 -1.18 -18.26
C THR A 328 9.03 -2.08 -18.65
N LEU A 329 10.14 -1.51 -19.13
CA LEU A 329 11.34 -2.26 -19.47
C LEU A 329 12.00 -2.91 -18.24
N ILE A 330 12.11 -2.17 -17.14
CA ILE A 330 12.60 -2.72 -15.85
C ILE A 330 11.72 -3.88 -15.40
N ALA A 331 10.40 -3.69 -15.46
CA ALA A 331 9.43 -4.69 -15.07
C ALA A 331 9.43 -5.93 -15.98
N LEU A 332 9.76 -5.77 -17.25
CA LEU A 332 9.95 -6.91 -18.14
C LEU A 332 11.10 -7.80 -17.66
N VAL A 333 12.23 -7.20 -17.28
CA VAL A 333 13.37 -7.93 -16.73
C VAL A 333 12.99 -8.60 -15.41
N LEU A 334 12.29 -7.88 -14.51
CA LEU A 334 11.83 -8.44 -13.24
C LEU A 334 10.82 -9.57 -13.44
N GLY A 335 9.91 -9.44 -14.40
CA GLY A 335 8.96 -10.49 -14.76
C GLY A 335 9.67 -11.76 -15.25
N LEU A 336 10.70 -11.62 -16.09
CA LEU A 336 11.52 -12.75 -16.54
C LEU A 336 12.24 -13.45 -15.37
N LEU A 337 12.59 -12.72 -14.29
CA LEU A 337 13.18 -13.31 -13.08
C LEU A 337 12.17 -14.13 -12.26
N LEU A 338 10.85 -13.95 -12.44
CA LEU A 338 9.85 -14.79 -11.80
C LEU A 338 9.87 -16.23 -12.35
N ILE A 339 10.26 -16.42 -13.62
CA ILE A 339 10.25 -17.74 -14.26
C ILE A 339 11.19 -18.72 -13.56
N PRO A 340 12.48 -18.43 -13.34
CA PRO A 340 13.36 -19.35 -12.62
C PRO A 340 12.97 -19.58 -11.16
N LEU A 341 12.21 -18.65 -10.54
CA LEU A 341 11.71 -18.85 -9.17
C LEU A 341 10.73 -20.03 -9.07
N THR A 342 10.08 -20.44 -10.15
CA THR A 342 9.22 -21.64 -10.17
C THR A 342 9.97 -22.88 -9.71
N LYS A 343 11.29 -22.98 -10.02
CA LYS A 343 12.16 -24.10 -9.60
C LYS A 343 12.51 -24.05 -8.12
N VAL A 344 12.34 -22.91 -7.48
CA VAL A 344 12.67 -22.71 -6.07
C VAL A 344 11.44 -22.95 -5.17
N LEU A 345 10.22 -22.86 -5.73
CA LEU A 345 8.97 -23.06 -4.97
C LEU A 345 8.94 -24.36 -4.15
N PRO A 346 9.36 -25.55 -4.68
CA PRO A 346 9.32 -26.80 -3.91
C PRO A 346 10.23 -26.79 -2.69
N PHE A 347 11.27 -25.95 -2.67
CA PHE A 347 12.19 -25.86 -1.53
C PHE A 347 11.68 -24.92 -0.43
N ILE A 348 10.83 -23.94 -0.81
CA ILE A 348 10.28 -22.95 0.12
C ILE A 348 8.95 -23.44 0.71
N PHE A 349 8.06 -23.97 -0.16
CA PHE A 349 6.71 -24.38 0.22
C PHE A 349 6.61 -25.91 0.32
N LYS A 350 6.31 -26.40 1.52
CA LYS A 350 6.13 -27.82 1.79
C LYS A 350 4.66 -28.21 1.56
N VAL A 351 4.25 -28.24 0.31
CA VAL A 351 2.90 -28.63 -0.12
C VAL A 351 3.01 -29.72 -1.20
N GLU A 352 1.87 -30.31 -1.59
CA GLU A 352 1.80 -31.34 -2.61
C GLU A 352 2.37 -30.86 -3.96
N SER A 353 2.96 -31.78 -4.71
CA SER A 353 3.61 -31.47 -6.00
C SER A 353 2.63 -30.88 -7.02
N GLU A 354 1.35 -31.26 -6.94
CA GLU A 354 0.29 -30.73 -7.81
C GLU A 354 0.04 -29.25 -7.54
N VAL A 355 -0.02 -28.83 -6.28
CA VAL A 355 -0.17 -27.43 -5.87
C VAL A 355 1.02 -26.59 -6.35
N ILE A 356 2.25 -27.13 -6.26
CA ILE A 356 3.46 -26.46 -6.78
C ILE A 356 3.39 -26.31 -8.31
N ALA A 357 2.91 -27.34 -9.02
CA ALA A 357 2.75 -27.27 -10.47
C ALA A 357 1.74 -26.18 -10.86
N MET A 358 0.58 -26.11 -10.20
CA MET A 358 -0.43 -25.05 -10.42
C MET A 358 0.15 -23.66 -10.10
N ALA A 359 0.84 -23.49 -8.97
CA ALA A 359 1.48 -22.23 -8.60
C ALA A 359 2.54 -21.78 -9.63
N SER A 360 3.29 -22.75 -10.17
CA SER A 360 4.27 -22.47 -11.23
C SER A 360 3.62 -21.98 -12.52
N VAL A 361 2.48 -22.57 -12.92
CA VAL A 361 1.69 -22.08 -14.06
C VAL A 361 1.21 -20.66 -13.81
N PHE A 362 0.61 -20.37 -12.65
CA PHE A 362 0.18 -19.01 -12.30
C PHE A 362 1.34 -18.03 -12.33
N LEU A 363 2.50 -18.40 -11.81
CA LEU A 363 3.67 -17.52 -11.76
C LEU A 363 4.24 -17.24 -13.16
N ILE A 364 4.26 -18.22 -14.05
CA ILE A 364 4.67 -18.03 -15.46
C ILE A 364 3.69 -17.10 -16.19
N MET A 365 2.38 -17.31 -16.02
CA MET A 365 1.34 -16.44 -16.58
C MET A 365 1.47 -15.01 -16.04
N LYS A 366 1.72 -14.86 -14.75
CA LYS A 366 1.98 -13.54 -14.12
C LYS A 366 3.23 -12.88 -14.67
N ALA A 367 4.31 -13.64 -14.86
CA ALA A 367 5.55 -13.14 -15.44
C ALA A 367 5.34 -12.53 -16.83
N ALA A 368 4.48 -13.16 -17.65
CA ALA A 368 4.18 -12.68 -19.01
C ALA A 368 3.47 -11.31 -19.01
N VAL A 369 2.65 -11.00 -18.00
CA VAL A 369 1.91 -9.73 -17.93
C VAL A 369 2.50 -8.73 -16.94
N TYR A 370 3.55 -9.09 -16.19
CA TYR A 370 4.11 -8.26 -15.14
C TYR A 370 4.57 -6.87 -15.62
N SER A 371 5.10 -6.79 -16.83
CA SER A 371 5.46 -5.52 -17.47
C SER A 371 4.25 -4.63 -17.72
N LEU A 372 3.10 -5.23 -18.07
CA LEU A 372 1.84 -4.51 -18.27
C LEU A 372 1.27 -4.02 -16.93
N ASP A 373 1.33 -4.83 -15.87
CA ASP A 373 0.93 -4.40 -14.52
C ASP A 373 1.73 -3.18 -14.07
N SER A 374 3.03 -3.20 -14.31
CA SER A 374 3.92 -2.09 -13.95
C SER A 374 3.67 -0.85 -14.80
N PHE A 375 3.38 -1.02 -16.10
CA PHE A 375 2.93 0.08 -16.96
C PHE A 375 1.62 0.68 -16.43
N ASN A 376 0.64 -0.16 -16.09
CA ASN A 376 -0.65 0.25 -15.55
C ASN A 376 -0.48 1.01 -14.24
N MET A 377 0.33 0.50 -13.32
CA MET A 377 0.63 1.17 -12.06
C MET A 377 1.29 2.53 -12.29
N CYS A 378 2.27 2.62 -13.18
CA CYS A 378 2.94 3.86 -13.53
C CYS A 378 1.99 4.86 -14.21
N SER A 379 1.16 4.40 -15.15
CA SER A 379 0.23 5.26 -15.88
C SER A 379 -0.92 5.76 -14.98
N VAL A 380 -1.54 4.89 -14.17
CA VAL A 380 -2.64 5.25 -13.27
C VAL A 380 -2.16 6.14 -12.13
N VAL A 381 -1.24 5.63 -11.31
CA VAL A 381 -0.79 6.32 -10.09
C VAL A 381 0.22 7.41 -10.43
N GLY A 382 1.15 7.12 -11.33
CA GLY A 382 2.25 8.02 -11.65
C GLY A 382 1.84 9.16 -12.58
N VAL A 383 1.00 8.92 -13.59
CA VAL A 383 0.73 9.89 -14.65
C VAL A 383 -0.68 10.46 -14.55
N PHE A 384 -1.73 9.64 -14.66
CA PHE A 384 -3.10 10.16 -14.78
C PHE A 384 -3.55 10.86 -13.50
N ARG A 385 -3.28 10.27 -12.33
CA ARG A 385 -3.58 10.93 -11.05
C ARG A 385 -2.80 12.24 -10.91
N SER A 386 -1.49 12.24 -11.15
CA SER A 386 -0.67 13.45 -11.02
C SER A 386 -1.04 14.53 -12.02
N GLY A 387 -1.62 14.16 -13.16
CA GLY A 387 -2.20 15.06 -14.14
C GLY A 387 -3.64 15.48 -13.84
N GLY A 388 -4.21 15.10 -12.69
CA GLY A 388 -5.58 15.46 -12.30
C GLY A 388 -6.70 14.66 -12.97
N ASP A 389 -6.38 13.68 -13.81
CA ASP A 389 -7.34 12.86 -14.54
C ASP A 389 -7.80 11.65 -13.71
N THR A 390 -8.28 11.93 -12.49
CA THR A 390 -8.59 10.92 -11.48
C THR A 390 -9.85 10.10 -11.81
N ILE A 391 -10.81 10.69 -12.54
CA ILE A 391 -12.03 9.99 -12.97
C ILE A 391 -11.69 8.94 -14.04
N PHE A 392 -10.87 9.31 -15.05
CA PHE A 392 -10.44 8.33 -16.04
C PHE A 392 -9.60 7.21 -15.40
N ALA A 393 -8.71 7.56 -14.47
CA ALA A 393 -7.92 6.61 -13.71
C ALA A 393 -8.83 5.60 -12.96
N LEU A 394 -9.87 6.09 -12.27
CA LEU A 394 -10.87 5.25 -11.58
C LEU A 394 -11.59 4.32 -12.56
N LEU A 395 -12.13 4.85 -13.65
CA LEU A 395 -12.91 4.05 -14.62
C LEU A 395 -12.05 3.00 -15.32
N MET A 396 -10.81 3.34 -15.65
CA MET A 396 -9.87 2.41 -16.26
C MET A 396 -9.42 1.32 -15.28
N ASP A 397 -9.09 1.70 -14.05
CA ASP A 397 -8.52 0.78 -13.07
C ASP A 397 -9.57 -0.14 -12.47
N VAL A 398 -10.56 0.43 -11.83
CA VAL A 398 -11.61 -0.33 -11.14
C VAL A 398 -12.73 -0.75 -12.09
N GLY A 399 -13.07 0.08 -13.07
CA GLY A 399 -14.13 -0.24 -14.02
C GLY A 399 -13.84 -1.54 -14.77
N LEU A 400 -12.64 -1.72 -15.30
CA LEU A 400 -12.28 -2.97 -16.00
C LEU A 400 -12.24 -4.18 -15.07
N MET A 401 -11.77 -4.01 -13.83
CA MET A 401 -11.80 -5.09 -12.84
C MET A 401 -13.22 -5.56 -12.56
N TRP A 402 -14.13 -4.63 -12.28
CA TRP A 402 -15.51 -4.96 -11.85
C TRP A 402 -16.45 -5.33 -13.00
N VAL A 403 -16.24 -4.76 -14.20
CA VAL A 403 -17.12 -5.00 -15.36
C VAL A 403 -16.64 -6.14 -16.24
N VAL A 404 -15.32 -6.38 -16.28
CA VAL A 404 -14.74 -7.40 -17.18
C VAL A 404 -14.15 -8.56 -16.40
N ALA A 405 -13.09 -8.31 -15.59
CA ALA A 405 -12.30 -9.40 -15.03
C ALA A 405 -13.08 -10.25 -14.01
N LEU A 406 -13.71 -9.62 -13.02
CA LEU A 406 -14.45 -10.33 -11.98
C LEU A 406 -15.67 -11.09 -12.55
N PRO A 407 -16.58 -10.48 -13.35
CA PRO A 407 -17.71 -11.21 -13.90
C PRO A 407 -17.28 -12.36 -14.82
N LEU A 408 -16.27 -12.14 -15.68
CA LEU A 408 -15.78 -13.17 -16.57
C LEU A 408 -15.17 -14.35 -15.80
N SER A 409 -14.42 -14.07 -14.73
CA SER A 409 -13.81 -15.11 -13.90
C SER A 409 -14.86 -15.88 -13.08
N TRP A 410 -15.90 -15.21 -12.57
CA TRP A 410 -17.03 -15.86 -11.93
C TRP A 410 -17.81 -16.77 -12.89
N LEU A 411 -18.06 -16.31 -14.13
CA LEU A 411 -18.69 -17.14 -15.16
C LEU A 411 -17.80 -18.34 -15.52
N ALA A 412 -16.50 -18.15 -15.60
CA ALA A 412 -15.52 -19.21 -15.88
C ALA A 412 -15.55 -20.32 -14.82
N VAL A 413 -15.74 -19.98 -13.53
CA VAL A 413 -15.80 -20.96 -12.45
C VAL A 413 -17.18 -21.59 -12.33
N LEU A 414 -18.26 -20.78 -12.26
CA LEU A 414 -19.58 -21.26 -11.86
C LEU A 414 -20.41 -21.83 -13.01
N VAL A 415 -20.18 -21.32 -14.23
CA VAL A 415 -21.00 -21.70 -15.41
C VAL A 415 -20.23 -22.57 -16.38
N TRP A 416 -19.03 -22.17 -16.74
CA TRP A 416 -18.23 -22.88 -17.76
C TRP A 416 -17.34 -23.98 -17.17
N HIS A 417 -17.14 -23.98 -15.86
CA HIS A 417 -16.28 -24.95 -15.16
C HIS A 417 -14.89 -25.06 -15.80
N PHE A 418 -14.30 -23.92 -16.14
CA PHE A 418 -12.99 -23.87 -16.78
C PHE A 418 -11.88 -24.36 -15.84
N PRO A 419 -10.80 -24.94 -16.40
CA PRO A 419 -9.65 -25.31 -15.61
C PRO A 419 -8.98 -24.07 -14.98
N TYR A 420 -8.29 -24.26 -13.85
CA TYR A 420 -7.70 -23.20 -13.02
C TYR A 420 -6.88 -22.16 -13.81
N TRP A 421 -6.10 -22.61 -14.80
CA TRP A 421 -5.30 -21.71 -15.64
C TRP A 421 -6.15 -20.83 -16.54
N ALA A 422 -7.28 -21.30 -17.02
CA ALA A 422 -8.20 -20.51 -17.83
C ALA A 422 -8.96 -19.49 -17.00
N VAL A 423 -9.34 -19.83 -15.75
CA VAL A 423 -9.89 -18.88 -14.78
C VAL A 423 -8.88 -17.76 -14.50
N TYR A 424 -7.60 -18.09 -14.31
CA TYR A 424 -6.56 -17.10 -14.10
C TYR A 424 -6.33 -16.23 -15.34
N ALA A 425 -6.40 -16.81 -16.55
CA ALA A 425 -6.33 -16.06 -17.80
C ALA A 425 -7.44 -15.01 -17.91
N CYS A 426 -8.67 -15.31 -17.43
CA CYS A 426 -9.77 -14.34 -17.37
C CYS A 426 -9.42 -13.12 -16.50
N ILE A 427 -8.75 -13.33 -15.38
CA ILE A 427 -8.25 -12.22 -14.53
C ILE A 427 -7.18 -11.41 -15.26
N LEU A 428 -6.29 -12.07 -16.00
CA LEU A 428 -5.19 -11.41 -16.71
C LEU A 428 -5.64 -10.62 -17.96
N ILE A 429 -6.89 -10.70 -18.39
CA ILE A 429 -7.47 -9.82 -19.41
C ILE A 429 -7.48 -8.37 -18.94
N GLU A 430 -7.70 -8.14 -17.65
CA GLU A 430 -7.74 -6.80 -17.04
C GLU A 430 -6.46 -6.00 -17.30
N PRO A 431 -5.25 -6.47 -16.92
CA PRO A 431 -4.02 -5.72 -17.19
C PRO A 431 -3.77 -5.47 -18.68
N LEU A 432 -4.21 -6.36 -19.56
CA LEU A 432 -4.12 -6.18 -21.02
C LEU A 432 -5.02 -5.03 -21.48
N CYS A 433 -6.30 -5.05 -21.10
CA CYS A 433 -7.24 -3.98 -21.45
C CYS A 433 -6.81 -2.63 -20.86
N LYS A 434 -6.35 -2.61 -19.60
CA LYS A 434 -5.81 -1.42 -18.96
C LYS A 434 -4.61 -0.86 -19.72
N ALA A 435 -3.69 -1.70 -20.14
CA ALA A 435 -2.49 -1.27 -20.87
C ALA A 435 -2.85 -0.61 -22.20
N VAL A 436 -3.82 -1.16 -22.96
CA VAL A 436 -4.27 -0.57 -24.21
C VAL A 436 -4.93 0.79 -23.98
N LEU A 437 -5.89 0.88 -23.05
CA LEU A 437 -6.58 2.14 -22.76
C LEU A 437 -5.63 3.17 -22.15
N GLY A 438 -4.76 2.75 -21.25
CA GLY A 438 -3.74 3.59 -20.64
C GLY A 438 -2.75 4.13 -21.66
N PHE A 439 -2.30 3.30 -22.60
CA PHE A 439 -1.42 3.73 -23.71
C PHE A 439 -2.09 4.77 -24.60
N ILE A 440 -3.35 4.53 -25.03
CA ILE A 440 -4.10 5.50 -25.82
C ILE A 440 -4.26 6.83 -25.06
N ARG A 441 -4.61 6.78 -23.77
CA ARG A 441 -4.78 7.99 -22.95
C ARG A 441 -3.46 8.74 -22.77
N LEU A 442 -2.38 8.01 -22.50
CA LEU A 442 -1.02 8.57 -22.37
C LEU A 442 -0.59 9.31 -23.64
N MET A 443 -0.81 8.69 -24.82
CA MET A 443 -0.42 9.27 -26.09
C MET A 443 -1.29 10.46 -26.51
N SER A 444 -2.56 10.52 -26.06
CA SER A 444 -3.50 11.61 -26.39
C SER A 444 -3.18 12.92 -25.67
N GLY A 445 -2.40 12.89 -24.59
CA GLY A 445 -2.13 14.07 -23.75
C GLY A 445 -3.34 14.59 -22.94
N LYS A 446 -4.53 13.99 -23.10
CA LYS A 446 -5.78 14.43 -22.46
C LYS A 446 -5.82 14.25 -20.94
N TRP A 447 -4.84 13.59 -20.37
CA TRP A 447 -4.69 13.38 -18.94
C TRP A 447 -4.08 14.57 -18.19
N LEU A 448 -3.53 15.55 -18.94
CA LEU A 448 -2.68 16.60 -18.41
C LEU A 448 -3.52 17.82 -18.06
N HIS A 449 -3.80 17.98 -16.75
CA HIS A 449 -4.53 19.11 -16.18
C HIS A 449 -3.75 19.72 -15.03
N ASP A 450 -3.75 21.06 -14.97
CA ASP A 450 -3.26 21.78 -13.80
C ASP A 450 -4.38 21.88 -12.76
N VAL A 451 -4.26 21.11 -11.69
CA VAL A 451 -5.24 21.11 -10.60
C VAL A 451 -5.09 22.30 -9.65
N THR A 452 -4.06 23.12 -9.83
CA THR A 452 -3.77 24.26 -8.96
C THR A 452 -4.27 25.58 -9.54
N GLU A 453 -4.71 25.61 -10.80
CA GLU A 453 -5.31 26.78 -11.44
C GLU A 453 -6.78 26.95 -11.07
N GLY A 454 -7.22 28.14 -10.79
CA GLY A 454 -8.61 28.62 -10.69
C GLY A 454 -9.15 28.62 -9.30
#